data_65f86ef5bc9f959ad7ce4b1ed4d16f83
#
_entry.id   65f86ef5bc9f959ad7ce4b1ed4d16f83
#
_cell.length_a   1.000
_cell.length_b   1.000
_cell.length_c   1.000
_cell.angle_alpha   90.00
_cell.angle_beta   90.00
_cell.angle_gamma   90.00
#
_symmetry.space_group_name_H-M   'P 1'
#
loop_
_entity.id
_entity.type
_entity.pdbx_description
1 polymer ?
#
loop_
_entity_poly.entity_id
_entity_poly.type
_entity_poly.pdbx_seq_one_letter_code
_entity_poly.pdbx_strand_id
1 'polypeptide(L)'
;MLNPADLPNDIAALKALLLAQDEVVEGLREQLNTRAVEIEHLKLQIAKLRRMQFGRKSEKLDHQIEQLELQLEDLQADEAEAAREMPAADRAPRKKSVRRPLPDHLPRDEKVYAPTADACPACGGGLRPLGEDVAQQLEFVPASFRVIRHVRPKLACVCCDAIVQEPAPSRPIERGIAGPGLLAHILVAKFADHLPLYRQAVIYAREGVDLDRALLASWVGAASALLRPLVDAIRRHVLAASTSTVKLR
;
A
#
# COMPACT_ATOMS: atom_id res chain seq x y z
N MET A 1 -15.52 11.57 -8.37
CA MET A 1 -14.96 12.53 -9.35
C MET A 1 -16.13 13.26 -9.98
N LEU A 2 -16.15 14.59 -9.92
CA LEU A 2 -17.15 15.40 -10.61
C LEU A 2 -16.94 15.23 -12.11
N ASN A 3 -18.01 14.85 -12.82
CA ASN A 3 -17.96 14.75 -14.27
C ASN A 3 -18.02 16.18 -14.85
N PRO A 4 -17.14 16.56 -15.80
CA PRO A 4 -17.19 17.89 -16.42
C PRO A 4 -18.56 18.27 -17.03
N ALA A 5 -19.35 17.26 -17.40
CA ALA A 5 -20.71 17.47 -17.93
C ALA A 5 -21.76 17.88 -16.88
N ASP A 6 -21.47 17.64 -15.59
CA ASP A 6 -22.38 17.92 -14.47
C ASP A 6 -22.06 19.26 -13.78
N LEU A 7 -21.06 20.01 -14.28
CA LEU A 7 -20.70 21.31 -13.72
C LEU A 7 -21.70 22.39 -14.17
N PRO A 8 -22.19 23.23 -13.24
CA PRO A 8 -23.06 24.34 -13.61
C PRO A 8 -22.32 25.36 -14.48
N ASN A 9 -23.00 25.88 -15.51
CA ASN A 9 -22.43 26.91 -16.40
C ASN A 9 -22.46 28.33 -15.79
N ASP A 10 -22.94 28.49 -14.58
CA ASP A 10 -23.01 29.76 -13.87
C ASP A 10 -21.77 29.98 -12.98
N ILE A 11 -21.13 31.14 -13.14
CA ILE A 11 -19.93 31.53 -12.41
C ILE A 11 -20.19 31.61 -10.89
N ALA A 12 -21.39 32.03 -10.49
CA ALA A 12 -21.74 32.12 -9.07
C ALA A 12 -21.86 30.71 -8.43
N ALA A 13 -22.50 29.78 -9.15
CA ALA A 13 -22.64 28.40 -8.73
C ALA A 13 -21.27 27.65 -8.70
N LEU A 14 -20.39 27.91 -9.67
CA LEU A 14 -19.03 27.37 -9.67
C LEU A 14 -18.19 27.89 -8.51
N LYS A 15 -18.29 29.18 -8.17
CA LYS A 15 -17.61 29.75 -7.00
C LYS A 15 -18.13 29.15 -5.70
N ALA A 16 -19.44 28.94 -5.56
CA ALA A 16 -20.02 28.29 -4.39
C ALA A 16 -19.55 26.85 -4.22
N LEU A 17 -19.44 26.09 -5.32
CA LEU A 17 -18.89 24.73 -5.29
C LEU A 17 -17.42 24.71 -4.90
N LEU A 18 -16.60 25.65 -5.40
CA LEU A 18 -15.19 25.76 -5.02
C LEU A 18 -15.03 26.09 -3.55
N LEU A 19 -15.80 27.04 -3.02
CA LEU A 19 -15.74 27.37 -1.58
C LEU A 19 -16.17 26.18 -0.71
N ALA A 20 -17.21 25.44 -1.09
CA ALA A 20 -17.64 24.25 -0.38
C ALA A 20 -16.58 23.14 -0.43
N GLN A 21 -15.88 22.99 -1.56
CA GLN A 21 -14.76 22.06 -1.66
C GLN A 21 -13.56 22.51 -0.80
N ASP A 22 -13.24 23.77 -0.75
CA ASP A 22 -12.16 24.31 0.09
C ASP A 22 -12.45 24.07 1.56
N GLU A 23 -13.68 24.25 2.05
CA GLU A 23 -14.08 23.93 3.42
C GLU A 23 -13.90 22.44 3.74
N VAL A 24 -14.29 21.55 2.83
CA VAL A 24 -14.11 20.12 3.00
C VAL A 24 -12.62 19.75 3.04
N VAL A 25 -11.82 20.34 2.16
CA VAL A 25 -10.37 20.10 2.11
C VAL A 25 -9.69 20.59 3.38
N GLU A 26 -10.07 21.76 3.89
CA GLU A 26 -9.50 22.29 5.14
C GLU A 26 -9.89 21.42 6.35
N GLY A 27 -11.16 20.99 6.45
CA GLY A 27 -11.60 20.04 7.47
C GLY A 27 -10.86 18.70 7.45
N LEU A 28 -10.60 18.15 6.25
CA LEU A 28 -9.81 16.93 6.10
C LEU A 28 -8.33 17.13 6.49
N ARG A 29 -7.75 18.30 6.18
CA ARG A 29 -6.37 18.64 6.61
C ARG A 29 -6.26 18.74 8.12
N GLU A 30 -7.23 19.35 8.78
CA GLU A 30 -7.27 19.44 10.24
C GLU A 30 -7.39 18.05 10.88
N GLN A 31 -8.25 17.19 10.36
CA GLN A 31 -8.36 15.80 10.80
C GLN A 31 -7.04 15.02 10.64
N LEU A 32 -6.35 15.17 9.51
CA LEU A 32 -5.06 14.53 9.29
C LEU A 32 -3.99 15.03 10.27
N ASN A 33 -3.94 16.33 10.53
CA ASN A 33 -3.02 16.90 11.52
C ASN A 33 -3.32 16.37 12.93
N THR A 34 -4.57 16.27 13.31
CA THR A 34 -4.99 15.72 14.61
C THR A 34 -4.55 14.27 14.76
N ARG A 35 -4.75 13.44 13.72
CA ARG A 35 -4.30 12.04 13.71
C ARG A 35 -2.77 11.91 13.79
N ALA A 36 -2.03 12.74 13.09
CA ALA A 36 -0.56 12.73 13.15
C ALA A 36 -0.04 13.04 14.56
N VAL A 37 -0.66 14.02 15.24
CA VAL A 37 -0.33 14.37 16.64
C VAL A 37 -0.67 13.20 17.58
N GLU A 38 -1.79 12.54 17.38
CA GLU A 38 -2.23 11.39 18.17
C GLU A 38 -1.27 10.20 18.00
N ILE A 39 -0.85 9.89 16.78
CA ILE A 39 0.15 8.87 16.49
C ILE A 39 1.47 9.15 17.24
N GLU A 40 1.97 10.37 17.21
CA GLU A 40 3.20 10.73 17.92
C GLU A 40 3.02 10.63 19.45
N HIS A 41 1.86 11.04 19.98
CA HIS A 41 1.54 10.90 21.40
C HIS A 41 1.53 9.42 21.85
N LEU A 42 0.89 8.53 21.09
CA LEU A 42 0.87 7.10 21.37
C LEU A 42 2.27 6.50 21.33
N LYS A 43 3.10 6.86 20.35
CA LYS A 43 4.51 6.42 20.28
C LYS A 43 5.29 6.81 21.54
N LEU A 44 5.11 8.06 22.03
CA LEU A 44 5.77 8.53 23.24
C LEU A 44 5.28 7.78 24.49
N GLN A 45 3.97 7.52 24.60
CA GLN A 45 3.41 6.73 25.68
C GLN A 45 3.94 5.30 25.72
N ILE A 46 3.94 4.62 24.57
CA ILE A 46 4.50 3.27 24.42
C ILE A 46 5.98 3.26 24.83
N ALA A 47 6.77 4.22 24.33
CA ALA A 47 8.19 4.33 24.69
C ALA A 47 8.40 4.56 26.19
N LYS A 48 7.54 5.35 26.85
CA LYS A 48 7.56 5.57 28.30
C LYS A 48 7.24 4.28 29.05
N LEU A 49 6.19 3.57 28.70
CA LEU A 49 5.77 2.33 29.36
C LEU A 49 6.83 1.24 29.18
N ARG A 50 7.42 1.09 28.00
CA ARG A 50 8.53 0.17 27.76
C ARG A 50 9.76 0.45 28.62
N ARG A 51 10.09 1.75 28.88
CA ARG A 51 11.17 2.11 29.81
C ARG A 51 10.84 1.74 31.26
N MET A 52 9.58 1.88 31.67
CA MET A 52 9.13 1.52 33.03
C MET A 52 9.11 -0.01 33.24
N GLN A 53 9.01 -0.78 32.18
CA GLN A 53 9.00 -2.24 32.20
C GLN A 53 10.40 -2.83 32.46
N PHE A 54 11.49 -2.06 32.35
CA PHE A 54 12.86 -2.48 32.66
C PHE A 54 12.98 -2.82 34.14
N GLY A 55 12.89 -4.12 34.49
CA GLY A 55 13.17 -4.66 35.82
C GLY A 55 12.04 -5.44 36.51
N ARG A 56 10.78 -5.29 36.15
CA ARG A 56 9.66 -6.09 36.64
C ARG A 56 8.68 -6.39 35.50
N LYS A 57 8.53 -7.68 35.18
CA LYS A 57 7.42 -8.11 34.32
C LYS A 57 6.10 -7.83 35.04
N SER A 58 5.31 -6.91 34.54
CA SER A 58 3.98 -6.62 35.02
C SER A 58 3.01 -6.91 33.87
N GLU A 59 2.21 -7.98 33.99
CA GLU A 59 1.16 -8.36 33.04
C GLU A 59 0.23 -7.16 32.72
N LYS A 60 0.00 -6.30 33.70
CA LYS A 60 -0.82 -5.11 33.53
C LYS A 60 -0.17 -4.07 32.60
N LEU A 61 1.15 -3.89 32.69
CA LEU A 61 1.89 -3.01 31.78
C LEU A 61 1.99 -3.61 30.38
N ASP A 62 2.19 -4.92 30.28
CA ASP A 62 2.20 -5.64 29.00
C ASP A 62 0.88 -5.45 28.29
N HIS A 63 -0.25 -5.64 28.96
CA HIS A 63 -1.57 -5.47 28.39
C HIS A 63 -1.84 -4.00 27.96
N GLN A 64 -1.41 -3.01 28.77
CA GLN A 64 -1.52 -1.60 28.38
C GLN A 64 -0.69 -1.27 27.13
N ILE A 65 0.53 -1.77 27.04
CA ILE A 65 1.39 -1.59 25.87
C ILE A 65 0.71 -2.22 24.65
N GLU A 66 0.18 -3.43 24.77
CA GLU A 66 -0.50 -4.15 23.70
C GLU A 66 -1.72 -3.38 23.19
N GLN A 67 -2.55 -2.82 24.07
CA GLN A 67 -3.69 -2.00 23.66
C GLN A 67 -3.28 -0.74 22.90
N LEU A 68 -2.24 -0.04 23.39
CA LEU A 68 -1.73 1.17 22.72
C LEU A 68 -1.08 0.83 21.37
N GLU A 69 -0.43 -0.34 21.26
CA GLU A 69 0.12 -0.83 19.99
C GLU A 69 -0.99 -1.09 18.97
N LEU A 70 -2.10 -1.71 19.38
CA LEU A 70 -3.25 -1.95 18.51
C LEU A 70 -3.87 -0.63 18.02
N GLN A 71 -4.10 0.33 18.91
CA GLN A 71 -4.61 1.65 18.54
C GLN A 71 -3.69 2.36 17.56
N LEU A 72 -2.38 2.29 17.79
CA LEU A 72 -1.39 2.90 16.90
C LEU A 72 -1.39 2.23 15.52
N GLU A 73 -1.54 0.90 15.43
CA GLU A 73 -1.64 0.17 14.17
C GLU A 73 -2.85 0.58 13.35
N ASP A 74 -4.01 0.71 14.00
CA ASP A 74 -5.25 1.09 13.34
C ASP A 74 -5.17 2.54 12.82
N LEU A 75 -4.70 3.50 13.63
CA LEU A 75 -4.50 4.88 13.18
C LEU A 75 -3.51 5.00 12.01
N GLN A 76 -2.42 4.22 12.03
CA GLN A 76 -1.44 4.20 10.93
C GLN A 76 -2.01 3.57 9.65
N ALA A 77 -2.85 2.55 9.78
CA ALA A 77 -3.52 1.95 8.64
C ALA A 77 -4.52 2.93 8.01
N ASP A 78 -5.33 3.60 8.83
CA ASP A 78 -6.29 4.63 8.40
C ASP A 78 -5.60 5.81 7.71
N GLU A 79 -4.48 6.29 8.26
CA GLU A 79 -3.67 7.34 7.65
C GLU A 79 -3.14 6.91 6.28
N ALA A 80 -2.66 5.66 6.16
CA ALA A 80 -2.15 5.13 4.91
C ALA A 80 -3.26 4.94 3.87
N GLU A 81 -4.47 4.56 4.28
CA GLU A 81 -5.64 4.46 3.42
C GLU A 81 -6.04 5.84 2.91
N ALA A 82 -6.24 6.82 3.80
CA ALA A 82 -6.57 8.20 3.46
C ALA A 82 -5.54 8.83 2.50
N ALA A 83 -4.25 8.59 2.73
CA ALA A 83 -3.19 9.08 1.85
C ALA A 83 -3.24 8.47 0.43
N ARG A 84 -3.87 7.32 0.23
CA ARG A 84 -4.06 6.71 -1.09
C ARG A 84 -5.25 7.28 -1.84
N GLU A 85 -6.27 7.70 -1.12
CA GLU A 85 -7.47 8.33 -1.69
C GLU A 85 -7.22 9.77 -2.15
N MET A 86 -6.23 10.45 -1.55
CA MET A 86 -5.86 11.81 -1.96
C MET A 86 -5.30 11.84 -3.39
N PRO A 87 -5.67 12.85 -4.21
CA PRO A 87 -5.07 13.08 -5.52
C PRO A 87 -3.54 13.19 -5.43
N ALA A 88 -2.83 12.70 -6.43
CA ALA A 88 -1.37 12.68 -6.44
C ALA A 88 -0.74 14.09 -6.31
N ALA A 89 -1.44 15.14 -6.75
CA ALA A 89 -1.02 16.53 -6.66
C ALA A 89 -1.02 17.07 -5.22
N ASP A 90 -1.89 16.56 -4.35
CA ASP A 90 -2.09 17.06 -2.98
C ASP A 90 -1.32 16.24 -1.93
N ARG A 91 -0.62 15.19 -2.37
CA ARG A 91 0.18 14.38 -1.45
C ARG A 91 1.43 15.13 -1.02
N ALA A 92 1.61 15.28 0.30
CA ALA A 92 2.82 15.86 0.85
C ALA A 92 4.08 15.13 0.31
N PRO A 93 5.18 15.87 0.00
CA PRO A 93 6.40 15.27 -0.49
C PRO A 93 6.95 14.29 0.56
N ARG A 94 6.86 12.99 0.26
CA ARG A 94 7.40 11.95 1.14
C ARG A 94 8.91 12.07 1.16
N LYS A 95 9.50 12.11 2.36
CA LYS A 95 10.94 11.89 2.52
C LYS A 95 11.29 10.58 1.81
N LYS A 96 12.25 10.62 0.89
CA LYS A 96 12.75 9.41 0.22
C LYS A 96 13.31 8.48 1.29
N SER A 97 12.55 7.46 1.69
CA SER A 97 13.08 6.42 2.56
C SER A 97 14.11 5.63 1.77
N VAL A 98 15.28 5.44 2.35
CA VAL A 98 16.29 4.55 1.78
C VAL A 98 15.72 3.13 1.88
N ARG A 99 15.45 2.50 0.74
CA ARG A 99 15.02 1.10 0.72
C ARG A 99 16.15 0.23 1.21
N ARG A 100 15.92 -0.53 2.27
CA ARG A 100 16.85 -1.59 2.67
C ARG A 100 16.84 -2.69 1.61
N PRO A 101 17.98 -3.25 1.23
CA PRO A 101 18.03 -4.41 0.35
C PRO A 101 17.28 -5.59 1.00
N LEU A 102 16.67 -6.42 0.17
CA LEU A 102 16.03 -7.64 0.66
C LEU A 102 17.13 -8.65 1.09
N PRO A 103 16.89 -9.45 2.14
CA PRO A 103 17.89 -10.37 2.70
C PRO A 103 18.48 -11.31 1.64
N ASP A 104 19.81 -11.51 1.67
CA ASP A 104 20.50 -12.29 0.66
C ASP A 104 20.28 -13.80 0.81
N HIS A 105 19.95 -14.27 2.01
CA HIS A 105 19.69 -15.68 2.30
C HIS A 105 18.37 -16.22 1.73
N LEU A 106 17.45 -15.31 1.34
CA LEU A 106 16.17 -15.74 0.77
C LEU A 106 16.30 -16.28 -0.63
N PRO A 107 15.58 -17.38 -0.98
CA PRO A 107 15.53 -17.87 -2.35
C PRO A 107 14.97 -16.82 -3.29
N ARG A 108 15.55 -16.72 -4.48
CA ARG A 108 15.18 -15.73 -5.51
C ARG A 108 14.64 -16.46 -6.73
N ASP A 109 13.37 -16.17 -7.04
CA ASP A 109 12.73 -16.66 -8.26
C ASP A 109 12.82 -15.54 -9.32
N GLU A 110 13.51 -15.81 -10.41
CA GLU A 110 13.66 -14.85 -11.49
C GLU A 110 12.54 -14.98 -12.52
N LYS A 111 11.92 -13.85 -12.86
CA LYS A 111 10.93 -13.73 -13.93
C LYS A 111 11.44 -12.75 -14.97
N VAL A 112 11.75 -13.23 -16.15
CA VAL A 112 12.25 -12.42 -17.25
C VAL A 112 11.07 -12.01 -18.14
N TYR A 113 10.94 -10.71 -18.42
CA TYR A 113 9.95 -10.13 -19.33
C TYR A 113 10.72 -9.57 -20.54
N ALA A 114 11.01 -10.43 -21.50
CA ALA A 114 11.69 -10.03 -22.73
C ALA A 114 10.68 -9.51 -23.76
N PRO A 115 11.00 -8.46 -24.53
CA PRO A 115 10.19 -8.05 -25.66
C PRO A 115 10.01 -9.22 -26.65
N THR A 116 8.81 -9.40 -27.15
CA THR A 116 8.46 -10.44 -28.13
C THR A 116 8.80 -10.04 -29.58
N ALA A 117 9.14 -8.77 -29.79
CA ALA A 117 9.46 -8.26 -31.11
C ALA A 117 10.90 -8.63 -31.51
N ASP A 118 11.07 -9.28 -32.66
CA ASP A 118 12.37 -9.61 -33.26
C ASP A 118 12.99 -8.42 -34.01
N ALA A 119 12.18 -7.41 -34.34
CA ALA A 119 12.60 -6.22 -35.06
C ALA A 119 12.01 -4.94 -34.44
N CYS A 120 12.63 -3.81 -34.72
CA CYS A 120 12.20 -2.51 -34.22
C CYS A 120 10.79 -2.17 -34.74
N PRO A 121 9.80 -1.87 -33.87
CA PRO A 121 8.44 -1.53 -34.30
C PRO A 121 8.36 -0.19 -35.05
N ALA A 122 9.39 0.69 -34.93
CA ALA A 122 9.39 2.00 -35.59
C ALA A 122 10.00 1.96 -37.01
N CYS A 123 11.03 1.14 -37.27
CA CYS A 123 11.75 1.15 -38.54
C CYS A 123 12.06 -0.25 -39.11
N GLY A 124 11.69 -1.33 -38.43
CA GLY A 124 12.00 -2.70 -38.85
C GLY A 124 13.47 -3.14 -38.71
N GLY A 125 14.33 -2.28 -38.17
CA GLY A 125 15.77 -2.58 -37.98
C GLY A 125 16.03 -3.61 -36.87
N GLY A 126 17.24 -4.20 -36.89
CA GLY A 126 17.65 -5.15 -35.85
C GLY A 126 17.74 -4.53 -34.46
N LEU A 127 17.48 -5.34 -33.43
CA LEU A 127 17.55 -4.95 -32.04
C LEU A 127 18.83 -5.49 -31.38
N ARG A 128 19.49 -4.66 -30.57
CA ARG A 128 20.66 -5.04 -29.75
C ARG A 128 20.39 -4.88 -28.27
N PRO A 129 20.95 -5.72 -27.39
CA PRO A 129 20.85 -5.53 -25.94
C PRO A 129 21.43 -4.18 -25.52
N LEU A 130 20.68 -3.42 -24.70
CA LEU A 130 21.10 -2.14 -24.13
C LEU A 130 21.37 -2.25 -22.63
N GLY A 131 20.69 -3.17 -21.94
CA GLY A 131 20.74 -3.35 -20.49
C GLY A 131 19.45 -3.96 -19.98
N GLU A 132 19.23 -3.92 -18.69
CA GLU A 132 18.02 -4.45 -18.06
C GLU A 132 17.55 -3.60 -16.88
N ASP A 133 16.23 -3.55 -16.64
CA ASP A 133 15.65 -3.05 -15.41
C ASP A 133 15.32 -4.22 -14.52
N VAL A 134 15.85 -4.21 -13.28
CA VAL A 134 15.58 -5.24 -12.28
C VAL A 134 14.77 -4.67 -11.14
N ALA A 135 13.68 -5.32 -10.81
CA ALA A 135 12.86 -4.99 -9.66
C ALA A 135 12.61 -6.23 -8.81
N GLN A 136 12.67 -6.08 -7.48
CA GLN A 136 12.48 -7.18 -6.55
C GLN A 136 11.18 -7.00 -5.77
N GLN A 137 10.47 -8.11 -5.53
CA GLN A 137 9.31 -8.21 -4.65
C GLN A 137 9.56 -9.29 -3.61
N LEU A 138 9.13 -9.02 -2.38
CA LEU A 138 9.08 -10.02 -1.32
C LEU A 138 7.74 -10.73 -1.39
N GLU A 139 7.77 -12.06 -1.50
CA GLU A 139 6.58 -12.90 -1.55
C GLU A 139 6.57 -13.87 -0.38
N PHE A 140 5.39 -14.12 0.17
CA PHE A 140 5.17 -15.14 1.19
C PHE A 140 4.61 -16.40 0.53
N VAL A 141 5.33 -17.48 0.68
CA VAL A 141 4.85 -18.83 0.36
C VAL A 141 4.64 -19.54 1.70
N PRO A 142 3.55 -20.29 1.93
CA PRO A 142 3.32 -20.92 3.23
C PRO A 142 4.59 -21.49 3.85
N ALA A 143 4.90 -21.02 5.07
CA ALA A 143 6.09 -21.34 5.86
C ALA A 143 7.45 -20.79 5.32
N SER A 144 7.47 -19.89 4.32
CA SER A 144 8.74 -19.30 3.85
C SER A 144 8.55 -17.98 3.11
N PHE A 145 9.63 -17.17 3.06
CA PHE A 145 9.69 -16.00 2.20
C PHE A 145 10.52 -16.28 0.95
N ARG A 146 10.14 -15.65 -0.16
CA ARG A 146 10.88 -15.66 -1.42
C ARG A 146 11.02 -14.27 -1.98
N VAL A 147 12.08 -14.02 -2.72
CA VAL A 147 12.26 -12.79 -3.48
C VAL A 147 11.96 -13.07 -4.94
N ILE A 148 10.92 -12.41 -5.49
CA ILE A 148 10.65 -12.46 -6.94
C ILE A 148 11.44 -11.35 -7.59
N ARG A 149 12.41 -11.73 -8.44
CA ARG A 149 13.23 -10.81 -9.22
C ARG A 149 12.62 -10.63 -10.60
N HIS A 150 12.01 -9.47 -10.85
CA HIS A 150 11.46 -9.14 -12.16
C HIS A 150 12.56 -8.49 -13.02
N VAL A 151 12.99 -9.16 -14.04
CA VAL A 151 14.02 -8.70 -14.98
C VAL A 151 13.36 -8.30 -16.30
N ARG A 152 13.63 -7.08 -16.77
CA ARG A 152 13.10 -6.53 -18.02
C ARG A 152 14.27 -6.05 -18.88
N PRO A 153 14.73 -6.86 -19.83
CA PRO A 153 15.76 -6.46 -20.78
C PRO A 153 15.30 -5.26 -21.62
N LYS A 154 16.24 -4.38 -21.91
CA LYS A 154 16.09 -3.25 -22.84
C LYS A 154 16.83 -3.57 -24.11
N LEU A 155 16.18 -3.40 -25.25
CA LEU A 155 16.76 -3.54 -26.57
C LEU A 155 16.79 -2.17 -27.25
N ALA A 156 17.90 -1.84 -27.89
CA ALA A 156 18.04 -0.63 -28.70
C ALA A 156 18.08 -1.00 -30.18
N CYS A 157 17.37 -0.24 -31.00
CA CYS A 157 17.45 -0.40 -32.45
C CYS A 157 18.80 0.11 -32.97
N VAL A 158 19.42 -0.66 -33.86
CA VAL A 158 20.69 -0.26 -34.49
C VAL A 158 20.55 0.82 -35.56
N CYS A 159 19.33 1.07 -36.04
CA CYS A 159 19.06 2.04 -37.11
C CYS A 159 18.52 3.38 -36.63
N CYS A 160 17.60 3.39 -35.62
CA CYS A 160 16.91 4.60 -35.18
C CYS A 160 17.05 4.87 -33.69
N ASP A 161 17.86 4.11 -32.96
CA ASP A 161 18.11 4.19 -31.52
C ASP A 161 16.84 4.09 -30.64
N ALA A 162 15.72 3.69 -31.21
CA ALA A 162 14.49 3.46 -30.45
C ALA A 162 14.69 2.35 -29.42
N ILE A 163 14.24 2.59 -28.16
CA ILE A 163 14.34 1.62 -27.10
C ILE A 163 13.05 0.80 -27.02
N VAL A 164 13.19 -0.52 -27.05
CA VAL A 164 12.09 -1.48 -26.91
C VAL A 164 12.25 -2.21 -25.58
N GLN A 165 11.21 -2.18 -24.76
CA GLN A 165 11.18 -2.87 -23.45
C GLN A 165 9.75 -3.29 -23.15
N GLU A 166 9.60 -4.48 -22.56
CA GLU A 166 8.30 -4.96 -22.08
C GLU A 166 7.80 -4.11 -20.90
N PRO A 167 6.49 -3.79 -20.82
CA PRO A 167 5.92 -3.06 -19.70
C PRO A 167 6.13 -3.79 -18.37
N ALA A 168 6.21 -3.04 -17.27
CA ALA A 168 6.34 -3.63 -15.95
C ALA A 168 5.05 -4.38 -15.57
N PRO A 169 5.15 -5.57 -14.93
CA PRO A 169 3.98 -6.27 -14.45
C PRO A 169 3.22 -5.41 -13.43
N SER A 170 1.89 -5.52 -13.43
CA SER A 170 1.04 -4.82 -12.47
C SER A 170 1.35 -5.28 -11.04
N ARG A 171 1.23 -4.37 -10.08
CA ARG A 171 1.44 -4.64 -8.65
C ARG A 171 0.25 -4.12 -7.85
N PRO A 172 -0.17 -4.84 -6.79
CA PRO A 172 -1.25 -4.38 -5.92
C PRO A 172 -0.97 -3.01 -5.31
N ILE A 173 0.28 -2.79 -4.88
CA ILE A 173 0.75 -1.49 -4.39
C ILE A 173 1.80 -0.98 -5.36
N GLU A 174 1.54 0.18 -5.97
CA GLU A 174 2.48 0.82 -6.87
C GLU A 174 3.83 1.06 -6.20
N ARG A 175 4.92 0.65 -6.85
CA ARG A 175 6.29 0.71 -6.30
C ARG A 175 6.48 -0.02 -4.96
N GLY A 176 5.50 -0.83 -4.52
CA GLY A 176 5.61 -1.67 -3.34
C GLY A 176 6.61 -2.81 -3.53
N ILE A 177 7.21 -3.25 -2.42
CA ILE A 177 8.08 -4.45 -2.41
C ILE A 177 7.30 -5.72 -2.03
N ALA A 178 6.09 -5.58 -1.47
CA ALA A 178 5.25 -6.71 -1.11
C ALA A 178 4.60 -7.33 -2.35
N GLY A 179 4.70 -8.63 -2.46
CA GLY A 179 3.95 -9.43 -3.43
C GLY A 179 2.50 -9.66 -2.97
N PRO A 180 1.63 -10.10 -3.88
CA PRO A 180 0.21 -10.29 -3.56
C PRO A 180 -0.03 -11.35 -2.48
N GLY A 181 0.74 -12.43 -2.43
CA GLY A 181 0.63 -13.46 -1.39
C GLY A 181 1.03 -12.93 -0.02
N LEU A 182 2.10 -12.13 0.07
CA LEU A 182 2.50 -11.50 1.32
C LEU A 182 1.42 -10.53 1.84
N LEU A 183 0.83 -9.71 0.95
CA LEU A 183 -0.25 -8.81 1.35
C LEU A 183 -1.48 -9.57 1.84
N ALA A 184 -1.88 -10.63 1.13
CA ALA A 184 -2.99 -11.49 1.54
C ALA A 184 -2.72 -12.14 2.91
N HIS A 185 -1.52 -12.66 3.14
CA HIS A 185 -1.12 -13.26 4.42
C HIS A 185 -1.22 -12.25 5.58
N ILE A 186 -0.69 -11.04 5.40
CA ILE A 186 -0.75 -9.98 6.43
C ILE A 186 -2.21 -9.64 6.78
N LEU A 187 -3.07 -9.49 5.76
CA LEU A 187 -4.49 -9.17 5.97
C LEU A 187 -5.24 -10.30 6.67
N VAL A 188 -5.08 -11.54 6.22
CA VAL A 188 -5.71 -12.71 6.85
C VAL A 188 -5.24 -12.84 8.30
N ALA A 189 -3.93 -12.78 8.53
CA ALA A 189 -3.38 -12.87 9.89
C ALA A 189 -3.91 -11.76 10.80
N LYS A 190 -4.04 -10.50 10.31
CA LYS A 190 -4.57 -9.40 11.12
C LYS A 190 -6.07 -9.54 11.40
N PHE A 191 -6.89 -9.79 10.37
CA PHE A 191 -8.34 -9.65 10.48
C PHE A 191 -9.08 -10.97 10.74
N ALA A 192 -8.56 -12.10 10.26
CA ALA A 192 -9.16 -13.42 10.48
C ALA A 192 -8.53 -14.14 11.69
N ASP A 193 -7.21 -14.08 11.83
CA ASP A 193 -6.49 -14.76 12.91
C ASP A 193 -6.24 -13.87 14.13
N HIS A 194 -6.69 -12.60 14.08
CA HIS A 194 -6.53 -11.59 15.14
C HIS A 194 -5.08 -11.42 15.60
N LEU A 195 -4.11 -11.55 14.66
CA LEU A 195 -2.69 -11.41 14.93
C LEU A 195 -2.23 -9.97 14.65
N PRO A 196 -1.91 -9.17 15.69
CA PRO A 196 -1.50 -7.77 15.53
C PRO A 196 -0.25 -7.64 14.67
N LEU A 197 -0.09 -6.50 13.97
CA LEU A 197 1.04 -6.27 13.06
C LEU A 197 2.38 -6.27 13.77
N TYR A 198 2.45 -5.78 15.03
CA TYR A 198 3.69 -5.83 15.81
C TYR A 198 4.13 -7.27 16.11
N ARG A 199 3.19 -8.21 16.32
CA ARG A 199 3.52 -9.63 16.49
C ARG A 199 3.93 -10.26 15.17
N GLN A 200 3.26 -9.92 14.07
CA GLN A 200 3.67 -10.36 12.73
C GLN A 200 5.11 -9.90 12.41
N ALA A 201 5.45 -8.62 12.69
CA ALA A 201 6.80 -8.11 12.51
C ALA A 201 7.85 -8.92 13.28
N VAL A 202 7.56 -9.29 14.54
CA VAL A 202 8.45 -10.15 15.36
C VAL A 202 8.57 -11.56 14.78
N ILE A 203 7.49 -12.14 14.26
CA ILE A 203 7.52 -13.45 13.61
C ILE A 203 8.40 -13.41 12.36
N TYR A 204 8.21 -12.42 11.49
CA TYR A 204 9.00 -12.26 10.26
C TYR A 204 10.49 -11.99 10.55
N ALA A 205 10.78 -11.21 11.59
CA ALA A 205 12.17 -10.97 12.03
C ALA A 205 12.88 -12.27 12.46
N ARG A 206 12.16 -13.23 13.08
CA ARG A 206 12.71 -14.56 13.42
C ARG A 206 13.04 -15.39 12.18
N GLU A 207 12.32 -15.15 11.07
CA GLU A 207 12.59 -15.76 9.77
C GLU A 207 13.64 -14.99 8.94
N GLY A 208 14.28 -13.98 9.54
CA GLY A 208 15.32 -13.18 8.92
C GLY A 208 14.80 -12.06 8.00
N VAL A 209 13.50 -11.73 8.08
CA VAL A 209 12.88 -10.67 7.28
C VAL A 209 12.44 -9.54 8.21
N ASP A 210 13.23 -8.48 8.26
CA ASP A 210 12.95 -7.31 9.10
C ASP A 210 11.98 -6.35 8.40
N LEU A 211 10.71 -6.42 8.78
CA LEU A 211 9.62 -5.55 8.31
C LEU A 211 9.12 -4.70 9.47
N ASP A 212 9.27 -3.39 9.33
CA ASP A 212 8.77 -2.43 10.31
C ASP A 212 7.23 -2.50 10.39
N ARG A 213 6.68 -2.40 11.60
CA ARG A 213 5.25 -2.33 11.87
C ARG A 213 4.57 -1.21 11.07
N ALA A 214 5.16 -0.01 11.02
CA ALA A 214 4.60 1.11 10.26
C ALA A 214 4.52 0.81 8.76
N LEU A 215 5.47 0.02 8.23
CA LEU A 215 5.42 -0.45 6.86
C LEU A 215 4.26 -1.43 6.65
N LEU A 216 4.08 -2.39 7.57
CA LEU A 216 2.94 -3.32 7.52
C LEU A 216 1.60 -2.58 7.61
N ALA A 217 1.45 -1.59 8.51
CA ALA A 217 0.26 -0.76 8.62
C ALA A 217 -0.02 0.01 7.31
N SER A 218 1.03 0.57 6.69
CA SER A 218 0.89 1.25 5.40
C SER A 218 0.42 0.33 4.27
N TRP A 219 0.82 -0.95 4.31
CA TRP A 219 0.35 -1.95 3.35
C TRP A 219 -1.09 -2.37 3.60
N VAL A 220 -1.50 -2.48 4.87
CA VAL A 220 -2.91 -2.73 5.23
C VAL A 220 -3.80 -1.60 4.71
N GLY A 221 -3.48 -0.34 4.98
CA GLY A 221 -4.25 0.80 4.47
C GLY A 221 -4.28 0.87 2.94
N ALA A 222 -3.15 0.61 2.27
CA ALA A 222 -3.11 0.59 0.81
C ALA A 222 -3.94 -0.56 0.20
N ALA A 223 -3.95 -1.73 0.85
CA ALA A 223 -4.77 -2.87 0.43
C ALA A 223 -6.26 -2.63 0.70
N SER A 224 -6.61 -1.95 1.79
CA SER A 224 -7.98 -1.52 2.10
C SER A 224 -8.52 -0.61 0.99
N ALA A 225 -7.77 0.42 0.59
CA ALA A 225 -8.13 1.30 -0.52
C ALA A 225 -8.28 0.53 -1.85
N LEU A 226 -7.40 -0.44 -2.12
CA LEU A 226 -7.48 -1.29 -3.31
C LEU A 226 -8.75 -2.15 -3.34
N LEU A 227 -9.20 -2.66 -2.20
CA LEU A 227 -10.35 -3.55 -2.07
C LEU A 227 -11.69 -2.81 -2.00
N ARG A 228 -11.69 -1.50 -1.78
CA ARG A 228 -12.92 -0.69 -1.65
C ARG A 228 -13.93 -0.88 -2.79
N PRO A 229 -13.54 -0.87 -4.09
CA PRO A 229 -14.51 -1.08 -5.18
C PRO A 229 -15.24 -2.44 -5.08
N LEU A 230 -14.54 -3.48 -4.59
CA LEU A 230 -15.14 -4.80 -4.38
C LEU A 230 -16.14 -4.77 -3.22
N VAL A 231 -15.78 -4.14 -2.10
CA VAL A 231 -16.66 -3.95 -0.94
C VAL A 231 -17.92 -3.19 -1.34
N ASP A 232 -17.79 -2.11 -2.12
CA ASP A 232 -18.91 -1.33 -2.62
C ASP A 232 -19.81 -2.13 -3.56
N ALA A 233 -19.25 -3.00 -4.39
CA ALA A 233 -20.01 -3.90 -5.27
C ALA A 233 -20.80 -4.93 -4.45
N ILE A 234 -20.18 -5.56 -3.46
CA ILE A 234 -20.84 -6.50 -2.53
C ILE A 234 -21.97 -5.80 -1.77
N ARG A 235 -21.69 -4.61 -1.22
CA ARG A 235 -22.68 -3.81 -0.48
C ARG A 235 -23.90 -3.52 -1.34
N ARG A 236 -23.71 -3.05 -2.58
CA ARG A 236 -24.80 -2.80 -3.52
C ARG A 236 -25.61 -4.05 -3.82
N HIS A 237 -24.96 -5.19 -4.03
CA HIS A 237 -25.61 -6.46 -4.29
C HIS A 237 -26.48 -6.91 -3.11
N VAL A 238 -25.95 -6.88 -1.89
CA VAL A 238 -26.66 -7.28 -0.66
C VAL A 238 -27.86 -6.38 -0.40
N LEU A 239 -27.72 -5.05 -0.55
CA LEU A 239 -28.81 -4.11 -0.34
C LEU A 239 -29.89 -4.25 -1.41
N ALA A 240 -29.54 -4.53 -2.66
CA ALA A 240 -30.53 -4.78 -3.72
C ALA A 240 -31.32 -6.08 -3.47
N ALA A 241 -30.68 -7.13 -2.95
CA ALA A 241 -31.35 -8.38 -2.58
C ALA A 241 -32.32 -8.21 -1.41
N SER A 242 -31.96 -7.40 -0.41
CA SER A 242 -32.81 -7.14 0.78
C SER A 242 -34.10 -6.40 0.41
N THR A 243 -34.07 -5.48 -0.57
CA THR A 243 -35.26 -4.74 -1.03
C THR A 243 -36.23 -5.61 -1.84
N SER A 244 -35.75 -6.71 -2.46
CA SER A 244 -36.61 -7.63 -3.19
C SER A 244 -37.41 -8.55 -2.26
N THR A 245 -36.89 -8.87 -1.08
CA THR A 245 -37.54 -9.78 -0.11
C THR A 245 -38.67 -9.10 0.70
N VAL A 246 -38.65 -7.78 0.81
CA VAL A 246 -39.68 -6.99 1.52
C VAL A 246 -40.96 -6.76 0.69
N LYS A 247 -40.92 -6.99 -0.64
CA LYS A 247 -42.10 -6.85 -1.54
C LYS A 247 -43.00 -8.06 -1.62
N LEU A 248 -42.72 -9.13 -0.86
CA LEU A 248 -43.49 -10.40 -0.88
C LEU A 248 -44.20 -10.72 0.45
N ARG A 249 -44.63 -9.71 1.21
CA ARG A 249 -45.58 -9.89 2.34
C ARG A 249 -46.62 -8.78 2.37
#